data_2b2323a1fda783cb8096b020efa2ebe2
#
_entry.id   2b2323a1fda783cb8096b020efa2ebe2
#
_cell.length_a   1.000
_cell.length_b   1.000
_cell.length_c   1.000
_cell.angle_alpha   90.00
_cell.angle_beta   90.00
_cell.angle_gamma   90.00
#
_symmetry.space_group_name_H-M   'P 1'
#
loop_
_entity.id
_entity.type
_entity.pdbx_description
1 polymer ?
#
loop_
_entity_poly.entity_id
_entity_poly.type
_entity_poly.pdbx_seq_one_letter_code
_entity_poly.pdbx_strand_id
1 'polypeptide(L)'
;MSSQDSANNSGAPSADDNGNGAKDPRKRRRMIIVAVAVFLLAGATWVLLWLLVFSRREETDDAYVGGNQVGISAQVPGIVVGVFADDTQRVKSGQVLVRLDPTDADVNLRKAASGLAQAVRQVRQQTQSVASADAAVSARQLDVKRAQQDLARRQPLLAEQAVAPEELQHARDVLDSARAGLESAQRQADAARALIDGREIADNPAVEQARAAYRQAWIAAQRNAILAPVDGYVAQRSVQVGNSVTPGQPLMTVVPLHDLWVDANFKESQLRHVRIGQPVKIQADLYGGNVTYHGRVTGLGVGTGSAFSLLPAQNATGNWIKVVQRLPVRIALDNADLDKNPLRIGLSTTATVDITDASGAALPAQPVTTPTAQTSVYDDIAAKADAQAQAIIDDNLAVR
;
A
#
# COMPACT_ATOMS: atom_id res chain seq x y z
N MET A 1 -77.90 15.76 61.00
CA MET A 1 -78.90 16.85 60.82
C MET A 1 -79.43 16.67 59.44
N SER A 2 -80.61 16.03 59.38
CA SER A 2 -81.91 16.68 59.17
C SER A 2 -82.10 17.08 57.72
N SER A 3 -82.98 16.65 56.97
CA SER A 3 -84.35 16.09 57.02
C SER A 3 -84.87 16.32 55.58
N GLN A 4 -85.50 15.32 54.96
CA GLN A 4 -86.93 15.32 54.71
C GLN A 4 -87.45 16.48 53.87
N ASP A 5 -88.28 16.39 52.91
CA ASP A 5 -89.42 15.49 52.64
C ASP A 5 -90.02 15.78 51.25
N SER A 6 -90.56 14.75 50.69
CA SER A 6 -91.94 14.58 50.26
C SER A 6 -92.50 15.36 49.04
N ALA A 7 -92.98 14.57 48.18
CA ALA A 7 -94.34 14.33 47.76
C ALA A 7 -94.84 14.93 46.44
N ASN A 8 -95.14 14.04 45.54
CA ASN A 8 -96.53 13.79 45.00
C ASN A 8 -97.01 14.72 43.88
N ASN A 9 -97.27 14.28 42.73
CA ASN A 9 -98.59 13.99 42.24
C ASN A 9 -98.68 13.61 40.74
N SER A 10 -99.33 12.51 40.57
CA SER A 10 -100.19 12.02 39.48
C SER A 10 -100.34 12.81 38.17
N GLY A 11 -100.29 12.03 37.09
CA GLY A 11 -100.88 12.39 35.80
C GLY A 11 -100.41 11.45 34.68
N ALA A 12 -101.10 10.33 34.47
CA ALA A 12 -101.18 9.59 33.20
C ALA A 12 -102.37 10.14 32.39
N PRO A 13 -102.60 9.70 31.10
CA PRO A 13 -101.78 8.92 30.15
C PRO A 13 -101.85 9.54 28.69
N SER A 14 -101.03 9.12 27.76
CA SER A 14 -101.51 8.77 26.45
C SER A 14 -100.41 8.02 25.65
N ALA A 15 -100.84 6.89 25.14
CA ALA A 15 -100.18 6.08 24.22
C ALA A 15 -99.89 6.80 22.92
N ASP A 16 -98.70 6.54 22.33
CA ASP A 16 -98.63 6.28 20.92
C ASP A 16 -97.30 5.63 20.50
N ASP A 17 -97.47 4.55 19.89
CA ASP A 17 -96.91 3.88 18.76
C ASP A 17 -95.39 3.68 18.69
N ASN A 18 -95.05 2.50 19.04
CA ASN A 18 -93.71 1.94 18.91
C ASN A 18 -93.61 1.12 17.61
N GLY A 19 -93.11 1.78 16.54
CA GLY A 19 -92.61 1.11 15.36
C GLY A 19 -91.35 0.27 15.66
N ASN A 20 -91.48 -0.85 16.31
CA ASN A 20 -90.40 -1.82 16.50
C ASN A 20 -90.11 -2.57 15.20
N GLY A 21 -89.32 -1.99 14.36
CA GLY A 21 -88.74 -2.68 13.24
C GLY A 21 -87.82 -3.79 13.68
N ALA A 22 -88.39 -4.98 13.85
CA ALA A 22 -87.67 -6.20 14.10
C ALA A 22 -86.60 -6.40 13.03
N LYS A 23 -85.37 -5.92 13.33
CA LYS A 23 -84.16 -6.17 12.44
C LYS A 23 -83.99 -7.69 12.39
N ASP A 24 -84.25 -8.22 11.20
CA ASP A 24 -84.15 -9.60 10.77
C ASP A 24 -82.85 -10.22 11.32
N PRO A 25 -82.90 -11.16 12.30
CA PRO A 25 -81.72 -11.69 12.93
C PRO A 25 -80.81 -12.43 11.94
N ARG A 26 -81.37 -12.85 10.80
CA ARG A 26 -80.60 -13.49 9.68
C ARG A 26 -79.73 -12.50 8.94
N LYS A 27 -80.16 -11.23 8.73
CA LYS A 27 -79.34 -10.17 8.12
C LYS A 27 -78.22 -9.71 9.01
N ARG A 28 -78.46 -9.59 10.32
CA ARG A 28 -77.44 -9.25 11.33
C ARG A 28 -76.34 -10.34 11.42
N ARG A 29 -76.75 -11.61 11.43
CA ARG A 29 -75.82 -12.73 11.46
C ARG A 29 -75.00 -12.81 10.16
N ARG A 30 -75.60 -12.55 8.98
CA ARG A 30 -74.86 -12.45 7.70
C ARG A 30 -73.91 -11.27 7.70
N MET A 31 -74.26 -10.10 8.19
CA MET A 31 -73.39 -8.93 8.32
C MET A 31 -72.17 -9.22 9.23
N ILE A 32 -72.41 -9.88 10.38
CA ILE A 32 -71.35 -10.26 11.29
C ILE A 32 -70.39 -11.30 10.63
N ILE A 33 -70.94 -12.29 9.90
CA ILE A 33 -70.14 -13.27 9.19
C ILE A 33 -69.33 -12.59 8.07
N VAL A 34 -69.87 -11.67 7.32
CA VAL A 34 -69.17 -10.90 6.29
C VAL A 34 -68.11 -10.01 6.91
N ALA A 35 -68.38 -9.31 8.03
CA ALA A 35 -67.38 -8.50 8.74
C ALA A 35 -66.22 -9.35 9.28
N VAL A 36 -66.52 -10.51 9.86
CA VAL A 36 -65.49 -11.45 10.32
C VAL A 36 -64.66 -11.99 9.15
N ALA A 37 -65.31 -12.35 8.02
CA ALA A 37 -64.58 -12.80 6.83
C ALA A 37 -63.69 -11.71 6.22
N VAL A 38 -64.12 -10.45 6.19
CA VAL A 38 -63.33 -9.30 5.76
C VAL A 38 -62.15 -9.07 6.69
N PHE A 39 -62.36 -9.20 8.00
CA PHE A 39 -61.30 -9.04 8.99
C PHE A 39 -60.26 -10.18 8.95
N LEU A 40 -60.70 -11.40 8.69
CA LEU A 40 -59.82 -12.55 8.47
C LEU A 40 -59.03 -12.42 7.16
N LEU A 41 -59.66 -11.95 6.09
CA LEU A 41 -58.99 -11.66 4.81
C LEU A 41 -57.98 -10.52 4.97
N ALA A 42 -58.32 -9.42 5.62
CA ALA A 42 -57.40 -8.34 5.93
C ALA A 42 -56.22 -8.81 6.80
N GLY A 43 -56.51 -9.62 7.82
CA GLY A 43 -55.47 -10.24 8.65
C GLY A 43 -54.55 -11.19 7.85
N ALA A 44 -55.15 -12.03 7.01
CA ALA A 44 -54.37 -12.94 6.14
C ALA A 44 -53.51 -12.18 5.12
N THR A 45 -54.05 -11.09 4.54
CA THR A 45 -53.32 -10.22 3.61
C THR A 45 -52.19 -9.47 4.35
N TRP A 46 -52.45 -9.00 5.55
CA TRP A 46 -51.43 -8.37 6.41
C TRP A 46 -50.30 -9.34 6.76
N VAL A 47 -50.64 -10.56 7.21
CA VAL A 47 -49.68 -11.63 7.52
C VAL A 47 -48.89 -12.06 6.27
N LEU A 48 -49.57 -12.15 5.11
CA LEU A 48 -48.91 -12.47 3.83
C LEU A 48 -47.96 -11.37 3.39
N LEU A 49 -48.34 -10.09 3.48
CA LEU A 49 -47.50 -8.93 3.21
C LEU A 49 -46.33 -8.87 4.22
N TRP A 50 -46.57 -9.15 5.47
CA TRP A 50 -45.53 -9.21 6.50
C TRP A 50 -44.54 -10.33 6.21
N LEU A 51 -44.98 -11.53 5.89
CA LEU A 51 -44.13 -12.66 5.48
C LEU A 51 -43.33 -12.38 4.17
N LEU A 52 -43.95 -11.73 3.20
CA LEU A 52 -43.31 -11.47 1.91
C LEU A 52 -42.30 -10.30 1.93
N VAL A 53 -42.51 -9.30 2.81
CA VAL A 53 -41.70 -8.07 2.83
C VAL A 53 -40.69 -8.06 3.97
N PHE A 54 -41.09 -8.45 5.18
CA PHE A 54 -40.24 -8.39 6.37
C PHE A 54 -39.39 -9.64 6.59
N SER A 55 -39.79 -10.81 6.13
CA SER A 55 -38.98 -12.04 6.28
C SER A 55 -37.79 -12.13 5.33
N ARG A 56 -37.67 -11.17 4.41
CA ARG A 56 -36.58 -11.14 3.40
C ARG A 56 -35.48 -10.15 3.72
N ARG A 57 -35.42 -9.65 4.94
CA ARG A 57 -34.42 -8.68 5.39
C ARG A 57 -33.86 -9.05 6.73
N GLU A 58 -32.56 -8.98 6.83
CA GLU A 58 -31.86 -9.11 8.13
C GLU A 58 -31.25 -7.76 8.47
N GLU A 59 -31.49 -7.30 9.67
CA GLU A 59 -31.06 -5.99 10.14
C GLU A 59 -30.23 -6.12 11.43
N THR A 60 -29.20 -5.28 11.52
CA THR A 60 -28.41 -5.12 12.74
C THR A 60 -28.06 -3.65 12.96
N ASP A 61 -28.14 -3.23 14.20
CA ASP A 61 -27.73 -1.93 14.74
C ASP A 61 -26.27 -1.95 15.27
N ASP A 62 -25.68 -3.16 15.37
CA ASP A 62 -24.31 -3.37 15.79
C ASP A 62 -23.38 -3.38 14.58
N ALA A 63 -23.28 -2.25 13.91
CA ALA A 63 -22.47 -2.08 12.72
C ALA A 63 -21.66 -0.78 12.79
N TYR A 64 -20.39 -0.86 12.39
CA TYR A 64 -19.45 0.25 12.49
C TYR A 64 -18.73 0.48 11.16
N VAL A 65 -18.50 1.75 10.85
CA VAL A 65 -17.70 2.12 9.68
C VAL A 65 -16.24 1.76 9.94
N GLY A 66 -15.70 0.90 9.11
CA GLY A 66 -14.29 0.52 9.05
C GLY A 66 -13.58 1.22 7.90
N GLY A 67 -12.26 1.27 7.96
CA GLY A 67 -11.42 1.83 6.89
C GLY A 67 -9.95 1.54 7.13
N ASN A 68 -9.16 1.71 6.08
CA ASN A 68 -7.72 1.56 6.16
C ASN A 68 -7.11 2.72 6.96
N GLN A 69 -6.26 2.40 7.91
CA GLN A 69 -5.47 3.37 8.67
C GLN A 69 -4.01 3.22 8.24
N VAL A 70 -3.53 4.18 7.46
CA VAL A 70 -2.16 4.17 6.95
C VAL A 70 -1.26 4.89 7.93
N GLY A 71 -0.49 4.12 8.70
CA GLY A 71 0.51 4.66 9.63
C GLY A 71 1.73 5.21 8.90
N ILE A 72 2.05 6.47 9.14
CA ILE A 72 3.23 7.13 8.61
C ILE A 72 4.32 7.10 9.68
N SER A 73 5.47 6.51 9.36
CA SER A 73 6.62 6.40 10.26
C SER A 73 7.88 7.01 9.64
N ALA A 74 8.82 7.40 10.50
CA ALA A 74 10.15 7.82 10.07
C ALA A 74 10.89 6.65 9.42
N GLN A 75 11.58 6.91 8.30
CA GLN A 75 12.40 5.91 7.60
C GLN A 75 13.89 6.07 7.91
N VAL A 76 14.29 7.27 8.33
CA VAL A 76 15.66 7.64 8.73
C VAL A 76 15.62 8.36 10.08
N PRO A 77 16.70 8.32 10.88
CA PRO A 77 16.78 9.08 12.10
C PRO A 77 17.00 10.57 11.79
N GLY A 78 16.48 11.45 12.63
CA GLY A 78 16.69 12.89 12.46
C GLY A 78 15.87 13.73 13.42
N ILE A 79 16.04 15.05 13.34
CA ILE A 79 15.27 16.04 14.08
C ILE A 79 14.20 16.62 13.16
N VAL A 80 12.97 16.72 13.64
CA VAL A 80 11.86 17.31 12.87
C VAL A 80 12.02 18.82 12.81
N VAL A 81 12.19 19.36 11.60
CA VAL A 81 12.30 20.81 11.35
C VAL A 81 11.00 21.40 10.81
N GLY A 82 10.08 20.58 10.31
CA GLY A 82 8.79 21.05 9.80
C GLY A 82 7.73 19.97 9.79
N VAL A 83 6.52 20.35 10.13
CA VAL A 83 5.30 19.54 10.01
C VAL A 83 4.34 20.30 9.12
N PHE A 84 3.87 19.69 8.02
CA PHE A 84 3.12 20.35 6.95
C PHE A 84 1.66 19.90 6.88
N ALA A 85 1.26 19.00 7.77
CA ALA A 85 -0.13 18.57 7.88
C ALA A 85 -0.48 18.36 9.35
N ASP A 86 -1.67 18.78 9.73
CA ASP A 86 -2.22 18.65 11.09
C ASP A 86 -3.49 17.81 11.07
N ASP A 87 -3.97 17.44 12.25
CA ASP A 87 -5.18 16.66 12.43
C ASP A 87 -6.35 17.25 11.64
N THR A 88 -7.17 16.40 11.07
CA THR A 88 -8.33 16.73 10.22
C THR A 88 -8.03 17.33 8.85
N GLN A 89 -6.78 17.63 8.52
CA GLN A 89 -6.43 18.18 7.21
C GLN A 89 -6.37 17.10 6.13
N ARG A 90 -6.80 17.49 4.93
CA ARG A 90 -6.70 16.64 3.74
C ARG A 90 -5.30 16.69 3.17
N VAL A 91 -4.77 15.53 2.81
CA VAL A 91 -3.46 15.36 2.19
C VAL A 91 -3.57 14.57 0.90
N LYS A 92 -2.65 14.82 -0.03
CA LYS A 92 -2.56 14.12 -1.31
C LYS A 92 -1.36 13.17 -1.29
N SER A 93 -1.49 12.08 -2.02
CA SER A 93 -0.37 11.16 -2.28
C SER A 93 0.84 11.91 -2.85
N GLY A 94 2.04 11.64 -2.30
CA GLY A 94 3.27 12.36 -2.64
C GLY A 94 3.45 13.74 -1.95
N GLN A 95 2.47 14.22 -1.20
CA GLN A 95 2.61 15.46 -0.43
C GLN A 95 3.57 15.26 0.75
N VAL A 96 4.47 16.23 0.97
CA VAL A 96 5.35 16.24 2.15
C VAL A 96 4.51 16.47 3.41
N LEU A 97 4.60 15.56 4.37
CA LEU A 97 3.90 15.62 5.66
C LEU A 97 4.84 16.13 6.77
N VAL A 98 6.05 15.59 6.80
CA VAL A 98 7.06 15.94 7.80
C VAL A 98 8.41 16.12 7.09
N ARG A 99 9.20 17.07 7.53
CA ARG A 99 10.57 17.27 7.08
C ARG A 99 11.52 17.16 8.25
N LEU A 100 12.53 16.32 8.07
CA LEU A 100 13.65 16.19 8.99
C LEU A 100 14.77 17.17 8.59
N ASP A 101 15.69 17.44 9.52
CA ASP A 101 16.89 18.22 9.26
C ASP A 101 17.75 17.49 8.20
N PRO A 102 18.01 18.12 7.04
CA PRO A 102 18.76 17.48 5.97
C PRO A 102 20.29 17.58 6.14
N THR A 103 20.81 18.30 7.14
CA THR A 103 22.21 18.67 7.25
C THR A 103 23.15 17.47 7.13
N ASP A 104 22.94 16.44 7.94
CA ASP A 104 23.78 15.23 7.94
C ASP A 104 23.62 14.42 6.63
N ALA A 105 22.41 14.33 6.12
CA ALA A 105 22.13 13.63 4.88
C ALA A 105 22.77 14.32 3.68
N ASP A 106 22.75 15.65 3.64
CA ASP A 106 23.40 16.45 2.58
C ASP A 106 24.92 16.35 2.63
N VAL A 107 25.52 16.31 3.83
CA VAL A 107 26.96 16.07 4.00
C VAL A 107 27.34 14.68 3.50
N ASN A 108 26.58 13.66 3.88
CA ASN A 108 26.82 12.28 3.44
C ASN A 108 26.64 12.12 1.93
N LEU A 109 25.63 12.75 1.35
CA LEU A 109 25.40 12.73 -0.09
C LEU A 109 26.57 13.39 -0.85
N ARG A 110 27.01 14.55 -0.43
CA ARG A 110 28.19 15.23 -1.03
C ARG A 110 29.46 14.41 -0.89
N LYS A 111 29.68 13.75 0.25
CA LYS A 111 30.81 12.85 0.46
C LYS A 111 30.75 11.66 -0.52
N ALA A 112 29.58 11.04 -0.65
CA ALA A 112 29.39 9.91 -1.59
C ALA A 112 29.56 10.34 -3.05
N ALA A 113 29.04 11.52 -3.44
CA ALA A 113 29.26 12.09 -4.78
C ALA A 113 30.75 12.31 -5.09
N SER A 114 31.50 12.89 -4.11
CA SER A 114 32.95 13.07 -4.25
C SER A 114 33.69 11.75 -4.35
N GLY A 115 33.24 10.73 -3.59
CA GLY A 115 33.80 9.39 -3.66
C GLY A 115 33.60 8.73 -5.03
N LEU A 116 32.39 8.85 -5.60
CA LEU A 116 32.09 8.36 -6.95
C LEU A 116 32.96 9.05 -8.01
N ALA A 117 33.03 10.38 -7.96
CA ALA A 117 33.88 11.16 -8.88
C ALA A 117 35.35 10.77 -8.75
N GLN A 118 35.84 10.50 -7.54
CA GLN A 118 37.23 10.04 -7.31
C GLN A 118 37.44 8.64 -7.90
N ALA A 119 36.52 7.69 -7.70
CA ALA A 119 36.62 6.35 -8.25
C ALA A 119 36.68 6.38 -9.79
N VAL A 120 35.83 7.17 -10.43
CA VAL A 120 35.84 7.35 -11.90
C VAL A 120 37.20 7.88 -12.38
N ARG A 121 37.73 8.94 -11.75
CA ARG A 121 39.02 9.50 -12.10
C ARG A 121 40.18 8.51 -11.90
N GLN A 122 40.14 7.72 -10.84
CA GLN A 122 41.15 6.69 -10.54
C GLN A 122 41.17 5.61 -11.62
N VAL A 123 40.01 5.05 -11.98
CA VAL A 123 39.89 4.03 -13.03
C VAL A 123 40.30 4.61 -14.38
N ARG A 124 39.91 5.84 -14.68
CA ARG A 124 40.39 6.56 -15.91
C ARG A 124 41.90 6.69 -15.96
N GLN A 125 42.56 7.03 -14.83
CA GLN A 125 44.01 7.08 -14.76
C GLN A 125 44.63 5.70 -15.01
N GLN A 126 44.04 4.63 -14.47
CA GLN A 126 44.50 3.25 -14.73
C GLN A 126 44.34 2.91 -16.23
N THR A 127 43.23 3.27 -16.87
CA THR A 127 43.02 3.07 -18.30
C THR A 127 44.05 3.80 -19.14
N GLN A 128 44.42 5.04 -18.78
CA GLN A 128 45.49 5.76 -19.44
C GLN A 128 46.87 5.10 -19.25
N SER A 129 47.09 4.51 -18.04
CA SER A 129 48.32 3.75 -17.80
C SER A 129 48.42 2.50 -18.69
N VAL A 130 47.31 1.78 -18.92
CA VAL A 130 47.26 0.67 -19.89
C VAL A 130 47.60 1.14 -21.29
N ALA A 131 46.99 2.24 -21.77
CA ALA A 131 47.25 2.79 -23.09
C ALA A 131 48.75 3.16 -23.25
N SER A 132 49.37 3.73 -22.22
CA SER A 132 50.79 4.04 -22.17
C SER A 132 51.68 2.78 -22.26
N ALA A 133 51.31 1.72 -21.50
CA ALA A 133 52.03 0.45 -21.52
C ALA A 133 51.92 -0.24 -22.93
N ASP A 134 50.73 -0.20 -23.55
CA ASP A 134 50.51 -0.73 -24.90
C ASP A 134 51.34 0.02 -25.96
N ALA A 135 51.49 1.32 -25.84
CA ALA A 135 52.37 2.10 -26.67
C ALA A 135 53.84 1.71 -26.50
N ALA A 136 54.26 1.42 -25.25
CA ALA A 136 55.61 0.92 -24.99
C ALA A 136 55.84 -0.47 -25.60
N VAL A 137 54.88 -1.39 -25.54
CA VAL A 137 54.96 -2.68 -26.24
C VAL A 137 55.13 -2.49 -27.74
N SER A 138 54.33 -1.59 -28.34
CA SER A 138 54.42 -1.27 -29.79
C SER A 138 55.80 -0.73 -30.17
N ALA A 139 56.40 0.14 -29.35
CA ALA A 139 57.75 0.66 -29.59
C ALA A 139 58.79 -0.47 -29.51
N ARG A 140 58.75 -1.36 -28.53
CA ARG A 140 59.64 -2.50 -28.40
C ARG A 140 59.49 -3.54 -29.52
N GLN A 141 58.28 -3.72 -30.07
CA GLN A 141 58.05 -4.54 -31.26
C GLN A 141 58.80 -4.00 -32.48
N LEU A 142 58.83 -2.68 -32.66
CA LEU A 142 59.62 -2.05 -33.74
C LEU A 142 61.12 -2.24 -33.52
N ASP A 143 61.63 -2.20 -32.27
CA ASP A 143 63.05 -2.44 -32.02
C ASP A 143 63.46 -3.89 -32.38
N VAL A 144 62.62 -4.89 -31.97
CA VAL A 144 62.82 -6.30 -32.38
C VAL A 144 62.82 -6.43 -33.90
N LYS A 145 61.86 -5.82 -34.59
CA LYS A 145 61.77 -5.85 -36.07
C LYS A 145 63.02 -5.27 -36.71
N ARG A 146 63.55 -4.14 -36.20
CA ARG A 146 64.84 -3.52 -36.72
C ARG A 146 66.00 -4.44 -36.52
N ALA A 147 66.16 -5.02 -35.32
CA ALA A 147 67.23 -5.96 -34.97
C ALA A 147 67.17 -7.22 -35.87
N GLN A 148 65.98 -7.77 -36.08
CA GLN A 148 65.72 -8.92 -36.94
C GLN A 148 66.16 -8.61 -38.40
N GLN A 149 65.79 -7.44 -38.93
CA GLN A 149 66.19 -7.00 -40.31
C GLN A 149 67.64 -6.80 -40.39
N ASP A 150 68.33 -6.28 -39.36
CA ASP A 150 69.76 -6.07 -39.38
C ASP A 150 70.52 -7.41 -39.37
N LEU A 151 70.10 -8.36 -38.51
CA LEU A 151 70.64 -9.70 -38.52
C LEU A 151 70.40 -10.41 -39.83
N ALA A 152 69.22 -10.33 -40.44
CA ALA A 152 68.86 -10.95 -41.71
C ALA A 152 69.70 -10.40 -42.85
N ARG A 153 70.08 -9.10 -42.84
CA ARG A 153 71.01 -8.50 -43.82
C ARG A 153 72.45 -8.96 -43.69
N ARG A 154 72.94 -9.14 -42.43
CA ARG A 154 74.32 -9.53 -42.16
C ARG A 154 74.56 -11.04 -42.31
N GLN A 155 73.56 -11.88 -42.12
CA GLN A 155 73.70 -13.32 -42.18
C GLN A 155 74.21 -13.85 -43.55
N PRO A 156 73.75 -13.44 -44.71
CA PRO A 156 74.32 -13.86 -46.02
C PRO A 156 75.75 -13.31 -46.27
N LEU A 157 76.06 -12.11 -45.76
CA LEU A 157 77.33 -11.44 -45.95
C LEU A 157 78.48 -12.17 -45.22
N LEU A 158 78.21 -12.95 -44.17
CA LEU A 158 79.21 -13.81 -43.52
C LEU A 158 79.68 -14.93 -44.45
N ALA A 159 78.80 -15.53 -45.25
CA ALA A 159 79.13 -16.59 -46.18
C ALA A 159 80.05 -16.03 -47.33
N GLU A 160 79.87 -14.75 -47.61
CA GLU A 160 80.68 -14.00 -48.65
C GLU A 160 81.97 -13.42 -48.01
N GLN A 161 82.26 -13.70 -46.70
CA GLN A 161 83.39 -13.12 -45.95
C GLN A 161 83.45 -11.57 -45.95
N ALA A 162 82.28 -10.92 -46.15
CA ALA A 162 82.15 -9.48 -46.18
C ALA A 162 81.90 -8.83 -44.80
N VAL A 163 81.64 -9.65 -43.75
CA VAL A 163 81.51 -9.23 -42.34
C VAL A 163 82.27 -10.20 -41.42
N ALA A 164 82.77 -9.69 -40.29
CA ALA A 164 83.40 -10.50 -39.27
C ALA A 164 82.44 -11.37 -38.49
N PRO A 165 82.80 -12.60 -38.04
CA PRO A 165 81.92 -13.45 -37.17
C PRO A 165 81.45 -12.72 -35.96
N GLU A 166 82.28 -11.85 -35.37
CA GLU A 166 81.97 -11.05 -34.17
C GLU A 166 80.80 -10.06 -34.41
N GLU A 167 80.74 -9.46 -35.61
CA GLU A 167 79.67 -8.55 -35.99
C GLU A 167 78.33 -9.27 -36.12
N LEU A 168 78.33 -10.50 -36.62
CA LEU A 168 77.07 -11.31 -36.64
C LEU A 168 76.64 -11.73 -35.22
N GLN A 169 77.62 -12.09 -34.35
CA GLN A 169 77.28 -12.39 -32.99
C GLN A 169 76.74 -11.18 -32.27
N HIS A 170 77.34 -10.01 -32.43
CA HIS A 170 76.81 -8.78 -31.86
C HIS A 170 75.37 -8.47 -32.37
N ALA A 171 75.09 -8.72 -33.65
CA ALA A 171 73.70 -8.55 -34.15
C ALA A 171 72.68 -9.53 -33.53
N ARG A 172 73.11 -10.76 -33.19
CA ARG A 172 72.28 -11.74 -32.42
C ARG A 172 72.03 -11.25 -31.03
N ASP A 173 73.09 -10.80 -30.33
CA ASP A 173 72.97 -10.31 -28.93
C ASP A 173 72.06 -9.09 -28.84
N VAL A 174 72.13 -8.19 -29.85
CA VAL A 174 71.21 -7.04 -29.99
C VAL A 174 69.74 -7.51 -30.19
N LEU A 175 69.54 -8.55 -31.03
CA LEU A 175 68.18 -9.10 -31.21
C LEU A 175 67.68 -9.74 -29.94
N ASP A 176 68.48 -10.52 -29.23
CA ASP A 176 68.05 -11.19 -27.98
C ASP A 176 67.79 -10.16 -26.87
N SER A 177 68.60 -9.10 -26.79
CA SER A 177 68.32 -7.97 -25.87
C SER A 177 67.02 -7.26 -26.23
N ALA A 178 66.72 -7.03 -27.52
CA ALA A 178 65.48 -6.41 -27.99
C ALA A 178 64.28 -7.31 -27.64
N ARG A 179 64.36 -8.63 -27.79
CA ARG A 179 63.32 -9.59 -27.42
C ARG A 179 63.05 -9.60 -25.91
N ALA A 180 64.11 -9.62 -25.10
CA ALA A 180 63.95 -9.51 -23.62
C ALA A 180 63.29 -8.18 -23.22
N GLY A 181 63.62 -7.06 -23.92
CA GLY A 181 62.96 -5.78 -23.72
C GLY A 181 61.48 -5.79 -24.09
N LEU A 182 61.11 -6.49 -25.17
CA LEU A 182 59.71 -6.67 -25.57
C LEU A 182 58.95 -7.50 -24.53
N GLU A 183 59.51 -8.63 -24.10
CA GLU A 183 58.89 -9.48 -23.07
C GLU A 183 58.62 -8.70 -21.75
N SER A 184 59.58 -7.89 -21.32
CA SER A 184 59.44 -7.05 -20.13
C SER A 184 58.30 -6.04 -20.33
N ALA A 185 58.19 -5.36 -21.49
CA ALA A 185 57.11 -4.41 -21.77
C ALA A 185 55.74 -5.11 -21.85
N GLN A 186 55.69 -6.31 -22.43
CA GLN A 186 54.45 -7.10 -22.47
C GLN A 186 53.95 -7.45 -21.04
N ARG A 187 54.85 -7.94 -20.15
CA ARG A 187 54.48 -8.22 -18.77
C ARG A 187 54.01 -6.99 -18.01
N GLN A 188 54.58 -5.82 -18.28
CA GLN A 188 54.09 -4.53 -17.70
C GLN A 188 52.74 -4.15 -18.21
N ALA A 189 52.46 -4.33 -19.51
CA ALA A 189 51.15 -4.07 -20.09
C ALA A 189 50.08 -5.04 -19.51
N ASP A 190 50.40 -6.33 -19.35
CA ASP A 190 49.52 -7.33 -18.78
C ASP A 190 49.20 -7.03 -17.31
N ALA A 191 50.19 -6.61 -16.52
CA ALA A 191 49.99 -6.18 -15.15
C ALA A 191 49.10 -4.92 -15.07
N ALA A 192 49.27 -3.97 -15.98
CA ALA A 192 48.40 -2.79 -16.03
C ALA A 192 46.95 -3.14 -16.43
N ARG A 193 46.76 -4.03 -17.42
CA ARG A 193 45.44 -4.52 -17.85
C ARG A 193 44.71 -5.27 -16.75
N ALA A 194 45.41 -6.06 -15.94
CA ALA A 194 44.83 -6.79 -14.82
C ALA A 194 44.19 -5.88 -13.77
N LEU A 195 44.61 -4.59 -13.68
CA LEU A 195 44.01 -3.62 -12.73
C LEU A 195 42.65 -3.10 -13.20
N ILE A 196 42.33 -3.13 -14.50
CA ILE A 196 41.09 -2.62 -15.07
C ILE A 196 40.13 -3.74 -15.51
N ASP A 197 40.55 -4.99 -15.48
CA ASP A 197 39.77 -6.20 -15.83
C ASP A 197 39.12 -6.10 -17.24
N GLY A 198 39.67 -5.27 -18.13
CA GLY A 198 39.18 -5.08 -19.50
C GLY A 198 37.77 -4.50 -19.65
N ARG A 199 37.18 -4.01 -18.56
CA ARG A 199 35.82 -3.44 -18.55
C ARG A 199 35.82 -1.95 -18.87
N GLU A 200 34.66 -1.45 -19.30
CA GLU A 200 34.45 0.00 -19.40
C GLU A 200 34.55 0.65 -18.02
N ILE A 201 34.90 1.93 -17.99
CA ILE A 201 35.12 2.65 -16.71
C ILE A 201 33.86 2.63 -15.84
N ALA A 202 32.68 2.78 -16.46
CA ALA A 202 31.39 2.76 -15.76
C ALA A 202 31.09 1.41 -15.09
N ASP A 203 31.55 0.30 -15.69
CA ASP A 203 31.30 -1.07 -15.21
C ASP A 203 32.43 -1.63 -14.32
N ASN A 204 33.41 -0.78 -14.01
CA ASN A 204 34.50 -1.20 -13.12
C ASN A 204 33.98 -1.40 -11.68
N PRO A 205 34.35 -2.49 -10.99
CA PRO A 205 33.88 -2.79 -9.64
C PRO A 205 34.08 -1.66 -8.62
N ALA A 206 35.15 -0.88 -8.75
CA ALA A 206 35.40 0.26 -7.86
C ALA A 206 34.39 1.41 -8.10
N VAL A 207 34.04 1.67 -9.37
CA VAL A 207 33.03 2.65 -9.73
C VAL A 207 31.65 2.18 -9.32
N GLU A 208 31.29 0.89 -9.55
CA GLU A 208 30.03 0.32 -9.12
C GLU A 208 29.85 0.34 -7.58
N GLN A 209 30.90 0.06 -6.83
CA GLN A 209 30.86 0.18 -5.37
C GLN A 209 30.59 1.64 -4.93
N ALA A 210 31.27 2.61 -5.55
CA ALA A 210 31.07 4.02 -5.25
C ALA A 210 29.68 4.50 -5.70
N ARG A 211 29.17 4.01 -6.83
CA ARG A 211 27.81 4.24 -7.34
C ARG A 211 26.75 3.73 -6.35
N ALA A 212 26.93 2.52 -5.82
CA ALA A 212 26.04 1.96 -4.80
C ALA A 212 26.04 2.80 -3.52
N ALA A 213 27.21 3.26 -3.05
CA ALA A 213 27.33 4.16 -1.91
C ALA A 213 26.62 5.50 -2.14
N TYR A 214 26.77 6.08 -3.34
CA TYR A 214 26.05 7.29 -3.72
C TYR A 214 24.53 7.08 -3.74
N ARG A 215 24.04 6.00 -4.36
CA ARG A 215 22.62 5.63 -4.38
C ARG A 215 22.06 5.55 -2.97
N GLN A 216 22.76 4.88 -2.05
CA GLN A 216 22.34 4.75 -0.65
C GLN A 216 22.24 6.13 0.04
N ALA A 217 23.24 6.98 -0.12
CA ALA A 217 23.23 8.33 0.46
C ALA A 217 22.12 9.20 -0.14
N TRP A 218 21.89 9.10 -1.45
CA TRP A 218 20.83 9.85 -2.14
C TRP A 218 19.44 9.42 -1.64
N ILE A 219 19.18 8.11 -1.53
CA ILE A 219 17.91 7.58 -1.01
C ILE A 219 17.70 8.04 0.44
N ALA A 220 18.75 8.00 1.27
CA ALA A 220 18.67 8.48 2.64
C ALA A 220 18.33 9.97 2.71
N ALA A 221 18.91 10.80 1.83
CA ALA A 221 18.61 12.23 1.74
C ALA A 221 17.15 12.48 1.31
N GLN A 222 16.62 11.71 0.34
CA GLN A 222 15.20 11.83 -0.06
C GLN A 222 14.22 11.45 1.07
N ARG A 223 14.60 10.50 1.92
CA ARG A 223 13.79 10.04 3.06
C ARG A 223 13.67 11.04 4.20
N ASN A 224 14.41 12.15 4.16
CA ASN A 224 14.22 13.27 5.10
C ASN A 224 12.90 14.02 4.85
N ALA A 225 12.34 13.94 3.65
CA ALA A 225 10.99 14.39 3.34
C ALA A 225 10.05 13.17 3.43
N ILE A 226 9.25 13.13 4.48
CA ILE A 226 8.29 12.04 4.71
C ILE A 226 7.01 12.39 3.98
N LEU A 227 6.64 11.54 3.01
CA LEU A 227 5.54 11.76 2.07
C LEU A 227 4.30 10.99 2.49
N ALA A 228 3.12 11.49 2.11
CA ALA A 228 1.86 10.75 2.19
C ALA A 228 1.87 9.63 1.13
N PRO A 229 1.69 8.36 1.49
CA PRO A 229 1.65 7.26 0.51
C PRO A 229 0.30 7.17 -0.22
N VAL A 230 -0.76 7.77 0.31
CA VAL A 230 -2.13 7.74 -0.21
C VAL A 230 -2.82 9.09 -0.03
N ASP A 231 -3.86 9.33 -0.81
CA ASP A 231 -4.79 10.45 -0.58
C ASP A 231 -5.65 10.15 0.66
N GLY A 232 -5.88 11.15 1.51
CA GLY A 232 -6.67 10.94 2.70
C GLY A 232 -6.74 12.14 3.63
N TYR A 233 -7.11 11.88 4.87
CA TYR A 233 -7.16 12.86 5.94
C TYR A 233 -6.25 12.42 7.10
N VAL A 234 -5.54 13.36 7.69
CA VAL A 234 -4.77 13.11 8.91
C VAL A 234 -5.73 12.86 10.06
N ALA A 235 -5.66 11.66 10.65
CA ALA A 235 -6.53 11.27 11.76
C ALA A 235 -5.88 11.51 13.13
N GLN A 236 -4.57 11.30 13.21
CA GLN A 236 -3.82 11.46 14.46
C GLN A 236 -2.38 11.84 14.14
N ARG A 237 -1.91 12.95 14.70
CA ARG A 237 -0.52 13.40 14.64
C ARG A 237 0.12 13.25 16.01
N SER A 238 1.22 12.50 16.09
CA SER A 238 2.00 12.32 17.32
C SER A 238 3.35 13.05 17.31
N VAL A 239 3.76 13.61 16.15
CA VAL A 239 5.05 14.28 15.97
C VAL A 239 4.92 15.79 16.08
N GLN A 240 5.97 16.44 16.63
CA GLN A 240 6.08 17.91 16.73
C GLN A 240 7.45 18.38 16.24
N VAL A 241 7.55 19.67 15.85
CA VAL A 241 8.82 20.30 15.49
C VAL A 241 9.77 20.27 16.70
N GLY A 242 11.01 19.91 16.44
CA GLY A 242 12.04 19.73 17.48
C GLY A 242 12.13 18.29 18.03
N ASN A 243 11.17 17.41 17.71
CA ASN A 243 11.27 16.01 18.14
C ASN A 243 12.41 15.31 17.40
N SER A 244 13.19 14.51 18.13
CA SER A 244 14.11 13.54 17.54
C SER A 244 13.33 12.26 17.24
N VAL A 245 13.46 11.73 16.02
CA VAL A 245 12.76 10.53 15.57
C VAL A 245 13.75 9.45 15.15
N THR A 246 13.32 8.20 15.31
CA THR A 246 14.07 7.01 14.91
C THR A 246 13.31 6.22 13.85
N PRO A 247 13.98 5.40 13.03
CA PRO A 247 13.30 4.55 12.04
C PRO A 247 12.24 3.67 12.68
N GLY A 248 11.05 3.63 12.06
CA GLY A 248 9.90 2.88 12.56
C GLY A 248 9.02 3.63 13.58
N GLN A 249 9.46 4.78 14.08
CA GLN A 249 8.66 5.57 15.00
C GLN A 249 7.43 6.16 14.28
N PRO A 250 6.20 5.93 14.80
CA PRO A 250 4.99 6.49 14.21
C PRO A 250 4.95 8.01 14.37
N LEU A 251 4.59 8.71 13.30
CA LEU A 251 4.52 10.17 13.25
C LEU A 251 3.09 10.67 13.12
N MET A 252 2.31 10.04 12.27
CA MET A 252 0.89 10.33 12.07
C MET A 252 0.17 9.18 11.37
N THR A 253 -1.15 9.24 11.34
CA THR A 253 -2.01 8.29 10.65
C THR A 253 -2.83 9.01 9.59
N VAL A 254 -2.82 8.50 8.36
CA VAL A 254 -3.64 9.00 7.25
C VAL A 254 -4.74 7.98 6.95
N VAL A 255 -5.97 8.47 6.81
CA VAL A 255 -7.16 7.67 6.52
C VAL A 255 -7.72 8.05 5.17
N PRO A 256 -7.70 7.15 4.16
CA PRO A 256 -8.43 7.34 2.91
C PRO A 256 -9.93 7.15 3.15
N LEU A 257 -10.75 8.15 2.81
CA LEU A 257 -12.21 8.08 3.02
C LEU A 257 -12.99 7.53 1.81
N HIS A 258 -12.30 7.13 0.73
CA HIS A 258 -12.94 6.56 -0.45
C HIS A 258 -13.09 5.03 -0.39
N ASP A 259 -12.27 4.35 0.42
CA ASP A 259 -12.26 2.88 0.54
C ASP A 259 -12.77 2.45 1.92
N LEU A 260 -13.97 2.94 2.28
CA LEU A 260 -14.61 2.58 3.55
C LEU A 260 -15.51 1.35 3.37
N TRP A 261 -15.65 0.61 4.44
CA TRP A 261 -16.58 -0.51 4.54
C TRP A 261 -17.37 -0.41 5.86
N VAL A 262 -18.36 -1.27 6.01
CA VAL A 262 -19.06 -1.44 7.28
C VAL A 262 -18.82 -2.87 7.76
N ASP A 263 -18.36 -3.01 9.00
CA ASP A 263 -18.30 -4.28 9.70
C ASP A 263 -19.57 -4.40 10.54
N ALA A 264 -20.54 -5.18 10.06
CA ALA A 264 -21.85 -5.36 10.65
C ALA A 264 -21.93 -6.69 11.41
N ASN A 265 -22.17 -6.65 12.71
CA ASN A 265 -22.20 -7.82 13.58
C ASN A 265 -23.61 -8.42 13.62
N PHE A 266 -23.83 -9.48 12.87
CA PHE A 266 -25.10 -10.23 12.86
C PHE A 266 -25.08 -11.35 13.88
N LYS A 267 -26.25 -11.63 14.49
CA LYS A 267 -26.43 -12.80 15.34
C LYS A 267 -26.32 -14.08 14.52
N GLU A 268 -25.81 -15.16 15.10
CA GLU A 268 -25.67 -16.48 14.45
C GLU A 268 -26.97 -16.93 13.75
N SER A 269 -28.14 -16.69 14.35
CA SER A 269 -29.43 -17.05 13.77
C SER A 269 -29.78 -16.30 12.47
N GLN A 270 -29.29 -15.07 12.31
CA GLN A 270 -29.53 -14.20 11.16
C GLN A 270 -28.67 -14.59 9.95
N LEU A 271 -27.51 -15.19 10.19
CA LEU A 271 -26.53 -15.54 9.15
C LEU A 271 -26.95 -16.71 8.26
N ARG A 272 -28.05 -17.40 8.60
CA ARG A 272 -28.52 -18.56 7.82
C ARG A 272 -28.68 -18.27 6.34
N HIS A 273 -29.14 -17.07 5.97
CA HIS A 273 -29.46 -16.67 4.61
C HIS A 273 -28.56 -15.54 4.09
N VAL A 274 -27.62 -15.02 4.88
CA VAL A 274 -26.68 -14.00 4.43
C VAL A 274 -25.61 -14.62 3.53
N ARG A 275 -25.38 -14.03 2.37
CA ARG A 275 -24.44 -14.51 1.34
C ARG A 275 -23.64 -13.35 0.75
N ILE A 276 -22.46 -13.67 0.23
CA ILE A 276 -21.60 -12.71 -0.49
C ILE A 276 -22.33 -12.25 -1.76
N GLY A 277 -22.26 -10.92 -2.02
CA GLY A 277 -22.87 -10.28 -3.18
C GLY A 277 -24.27 -9.67 -2.90
N GLN A 278 -24.90 -10.00 -1.78
CA GLN A 278 -26.21 -9.45 -1.44
C GLN A 278 -26.16 -7.93 -1.26
N PRO A 279 -27.19 -7.20 -1.74
CA PRO A 279 -27.28 -5.76 -1.57
C PRO A 279 -27.63 -5.41 -0.10
N VAL A 280 -27.01 -4.34 0.37
CA VAL A 280 -27.20 -3.82 1.74
C VAL A 280 -27.55 -2.34 1.69
N LYS A 281 -28.51 -1.95 2.53
CA LYS A 281 -28.79 -0.55 2.82
C LYS A 281 -28.21 -0.21 4.18
N ILE A 282 -27.47 0.88 4.22
CA ILE A 282 -26.80 1.33 5.45
C ILE A 282 -27.29 2.74 5.78
N GLN A 283 -27.61 2.98 7.03
CA GLN A 283 -27.95 4.28 7.57
C GLN A 283 -26.96 4.61 8.68
N ALA A 284 -26.28 5.76 8.56
CA ALA A 284 -25.33 6.21 9.58
C ALA A 284 -26.06 7.16 10.56
N ASP A 285 -25.85 6.95 11.84
CA ASP A 285 -26.47 7.73 12.89
C ASP A 285 -26.14 9.23 12.78
N LEU A 286 -24.96 9.55 12.22
CA LEU A 286 -24.50 10.92 11.97
C LEU A 286 -25.48 11.72 11.08
N TYR A 287 -26.11 11.07 10.09
CA TYR A 287 -27.01 11.72 9.13
C TYR A 287 -28.48 11.35 9.34
N GLY A 288 -28.75 10.48 10.31
CA GLY A 288 -30.10 9.97 10.60
C GLY A 288 -30.70 9.20 9.43
N GLY A 289 -32.02 8.99 9.44
CA GLY A 289 -32.73 8.20 8.42
C GLY A 289 -32.82 8.85 7.03
N ASN A 290 -32.33 10.09 6.85
CA ASN A 290 -32.47 10.84 5.60
C ASN A 290 -31.45 10.46 4.53
N VAL A 291 -30.30 9.86 4.95
CA VAL A 291 -29.24 9.43 4.04
C VAL A 291 -29.10 7.92 4.11
N THR A 292 -29.26 7.29 2.97
CA THR A 292 -29.06 5.84 2.82
C THR A 292 -27.86 5.61 1.93
N TYR A 293 -26.91 4.82 2.40
CA TYR A 293 -25.79 4.34 1.64
C TYR A 293 -26.09 2.95 1.08
N HIS A 294 -25.60 2.70 -0.11
CA HIS A 294 -25.71 1.40 -0.75
C HIS A 294 -24.37 0.65 -0.62
N GLY A 295 -24.47 -0.64 -0.47
CA GLY A 295 -23.30 -1.49 -0.36
C GLY A 295 -23.62 -2.92 -0.73
N ARG A 296 -22.58 -3.77 -0.70
CA ARG A 296 -22.70 -5.20 -0.95
C ARG A 296 -21.91 -5.99 0.09
N VAL A 297 -22.46 -7.13 0.47
CA VAL A 297 -21.72 -8.11 1.30
C VAL A 297 -20.51 -8.61 0.52
N THR A 298 -19.30 -8.36 1.04
CA THR A 298 -18.03 -8.82 0.45
C THR A 298 -17.46 -10.05 1.13
N GLY A 299 -17.81 -10.27 2.40
CA GLY A 299 -17.33 -11.43 3.13
C GLY A 299 -18.02 -11.58 4.49
N LEU A 300 -18.05 -12.81 4.97
CA LEU A 300 -18.43 -13.15 6.33
C LEU A 300 -17.16 -13.48 7.12
N GLY A 301 -17.08 -13.00 8.36
CA GLY A 301 -15.96 -13.30 9.24
C GLY A 301 -15.78 -14.80 9.46
N VAL A 302 -14.54 -15.25 9.58
CA VAL A 302 -14.22 -16.68 9.80
C VAL A 302 -14.36 -17.10 11.26
N GLY A 303 -14.69 -16.17 12.17
CA GLY A 303 -14.88 -16.44 13.58
C GLY A 303 -15.56 -15.27 14.28
N THR A 304 -16.11 -15.55 15.47
CA THR A 304 -16.76 -14.55 16.33
C THR A 304 -15.72 -13.69 17.04
N GLY A 305 -16.07 -12.47 17.43
CA GLY A 305 -15.18 -11.60 18.18
C GLY A 305 -14.63 -12.23 19.48
N SER A 306 -15.42 -13.08 20.13
CA SER A 306 -14.97 -13.82 21.31
C SER A 306 -13.91 -14.89 21.03
N ALA A 307 -13.90 -15.47 19.81
CA ALA A 307 -12.91 -16.47 19.41
C ALA A 307 -11.51 -15.87 19.19
N PHE A 308 -11.43 -14.59 18.84
CA PHE A 308 -10.18 -13.86 18.61
C PHE A 308 -9.79 -12.93 19.77
N SER A 309 -10.56 -12.94 20.85
CA SER A 309 -10.25 -12.15 22.05
C SER A 309 -9.03 -12.73 22.78
N LEU A 310 -8.13 -11.86 23.24
CA LEU A 310 -6.97 -12.22 24.09
C LEU A 310 -7.40 -12.87 25.42
N LEU A 311 -8.58 -12.53 25.91
CA LEU A 311 -9.19 -13.10 27.13
C LEU A 311 -10.61 -13.54 26.80
N PRO A 312 -10.82 -14.78 26.31
CA PRO A 312 -12.16 -15.30 26.10
C PRO A 312 -12.92 -15.33 27.41
N ALA A 313 -14.17 -14.83 27.40
CA ALA A 313 -15.03 -14.91 28.58
C ALA A 313 -15.27 -16.38 28.96
N GLN A 314 -14.62 -16.86 30.01
CA GLN A 314 -14.84 -18.19 30.56
C GLN A 314 -15.84 -18.06 31.73
N ASN A 315 -16.98 -18.75 31.64
CA ASN A 315 -17.90 -18.88 32.75
C ASN A 315 -17.31 -19.85 33.78
N ALA A 316 -16.44 -19.35 34.67
CA ALA A 316 -15.76 -20.16 35.70
C ALA A 316 -16.69 -20.55 36.89
N THR A 317 -17.95 -20.09 36.94
CA THR A 317 -18.82 -20.19 38.11
C THR A 317 -20.01 -21.16 37.97
N GLY A 318 -19.94 -22.15 37.09
CA GLY A 318 -20.77 -23.36 37.19
C GLY A 318 -22.16 -23.35 36.56
N ASN A 319 -22.76 -22.23 36.18
CA ASN A 319 -24.01 -22.20 35.43
C ASN A 319 -23.72 -21.91 33.93
N TRP A 320 -23.95 -22.91 33.10
CA TRP A 320 -23.85 -22.74 31.66
C TRP A 320 -24.99 -21.85 31.14
N ILE A 321 -24.65 -20.69 30.56
CA ILE A 321 -25.60 -19.80 29.90
C ILE A 321 -25.22 -19.75 28.42
N LYS A 322 -26.17 -20.06 27.52
CA LYS A 322 -26.00 -19.92 26.10
C LYS A 322 -25.94 -18.44 25.73
N VAL A 323 -24.74 -17.92 25.45
CA VAL A 323 -24.54 -16.56 24.93
C VAL A 323 -24.66 -16.59 23.41
N VAL A 324 -25.57 -15.78 22.86
CA VAL A 324 -25.71 -15.61 21.40
C VAL A 324 -24.47 -14.96 20.87
N GLN A 325 -23.76 -15.66 20.00
CA GLN A 325 -22.56 -15.12 19.36
C GLN A 325 -22.92 -14.23 18.16
N ARG A 326 -22.07 -13.23 17.89
CA ARG A 326 -22.18 -12.37 16.71
C ARG A 326 -20.99 -12.62 15.79
N LEU A 327 -21.25 -12.58 14.51
CA LEU A 327 -20.22 -12.73 13.47
C LEU A 327 -20.17 -11.44 12.65
N PRO A 328 -18.98 -10.86 12.42
CA PRO A 328 -18.85 -9.68 11.56
C PRO A 328 -19.06 -10.04 10.09
N VAL A 329 -19.89 -9.27 9.44
CA VAL A 329 -20.11 -9.30 7.98
C VAL A 329 -19.55 -8.03 7.40
N ARG A 330 -18.59 -8.17 6.47
CA ARG A 330 -17.99 -7.03 5.80
C ARG A 330 -18.81 -6.61 4.60
N ILE A 331 -19.16 -5.33 4.55
CA ILE A 331 -20.00 -4.71 3.54
C ILE A 331 -19.21 -3.58 2.90
N ALA A 332 -18.87 -3.70 1.61
CA ALA A 332 -18.27 -2.59 0.86
C ALA A 332 -19.33 -1.53 0.58
N LEU A 333 -18.97 -0.28 0.76
CA LEU A 333 -19.81 0.90 0.46
C LEU A 333 -19.60 1.38 -0.97
N ASP A 334 -20.63 1.93 -1.57
CA ASP A 334 -20.54 2.57 -2.89
C ASP A 334 -19.91 3.96 -2.75
N ASN A 335 -18.81 4.21 -3.47
CA ASN A 335 -18.06 5.47 -3.39
C ASN A 335 -18.89 6.70 -3.76
N ALA A 336 -19.84 6.56 -4.68
CA ALA A 336 -20.72 7.66 -5.09
C ALA A 336 -21.60 8.22 -3.94
N ASP A 337 -21.94 7.41 -2.97
CA ASP A 337 -22.68 7.83 -1.77
C ASP A 337 -21.74 8.51 -0.75
N LEU A 338 -20.49 8.02 -0.64
CA LEU A 338 -19.45 8.60 0.22
C LEU A 338 -18.99 9.97 -0.24
N ASP A 339 -18.97 10.23 -1.57
CA ASP A 339 -18.59 11.53 -2.13
C ASP A 339 -19.59 12.63 -1.77
N LYS A 340 -20.87 12.28 -1.67
CA LYS A 340 -21.94 13.22 -1.29
C LYS A 340 -22.03 13.46 0.21
N ASN A 341 -21.87 12.38 0.98
CA ASN A 341 -22.02 12.40 2.43
C ASN A 341 -20.85 11.59 3.05
N PRO A 342 -19.68 12.21 3.31
CA PRO A 342 -18.50 11.49 3.76
C PRO A 342 -18.69 10.90 5.15
N LEU A 343 -18.42 9.60 5.27
CA LEU A 343 -18.37 8.89 6.55
C LEU A 343 -16.97 8.96 7.15
N ARG A 344 -16.90 8.66 8.44
CA ARG A 344 -15.65 8.56 9.20
C ARG A 344 -15.57 7.19 9.87
N ILE A 345 -14.34 6.71 10.05
CA ILE A 345 -14.09 5.43 10.74
C ILE A 345 -14.63 5.50 12.16
N GLY A 346 -15.25 4.41 12.59
CA GLY A 346 -15.78 4.24 13.95
C GLY A 346 -17.19 4.77 14.17
N LEU A 347 -17.84 5.37 13.15
CA LEU A 347 -19.24 5.78 13.25
C LEU A 347 -20.15 4.57 13.32
N SER A 348 -21.19 4.65 14.19
CA SER A 348 -22.25 3.66 14.28
C SER A 348 -23.21 3.75 13.10
N THR A 349 -23.66 2.61 12.66
CA THR A 349 -24.58 2.47 11.52
C THR A 349 -25.58 1.35 11.76
N THR A 350 -26.72 1.43 11.09
CA THR A 350 -27.67 0.34 10.95
C THR A 350 -27.53 -0.27 9.56
N ALA A 351 -27.31 -1.57 9.48
CA ALA A 351 -27.17 -2.31 8.24
C ALA A 351 -28.36 -3.25 8.01
N THR A 352 -29.03 -3.11 6.86
CA THR A 352 -30.15 -3.96 6.43
C THR A 352 -29.75 -4.71 5.17
N VAL A 353 -29.56 -6.01 5.27
CA VAL A 353 -29.22 -6.93 4.17
C VAL A 353 -30.50 -7.45 3.54
N ASP A 354 -30.59 -7.40 2.22
CA ASP A 354 -31.65 -8.06 1.46
C ASP A 354 -31.26 -9.50 1.19
N ILE A 355 -31.94 -10.45 1.86
CA ILE A 355 -31.68 -11.89 1.77
C ILE A 355 -32.57 -12.61 0.75
N THR A 356 -33.21 -11.87 -0.15
CA THR A 356 -34.11 -12.46 -1.15
C THR A 356 -33.39 -13.44 -2.06
N ASP A 357 -32.16 -13.15 -2.44
CA ASP A 357 -31.27 -14.04 -3.19
C ASP A 357 -30.23 -14.66 -2.25
N ALA A 358 -30.37 -15.95 -1.96
CA ALA A 358 -29.44 -16.73 -1.14
C ALA A 358 -28.52 -17.64 -1.96
N SER A 359 -28.40 -17.42 -3.27
CA SER A 359 -27.60 -18.24 -4.19
C SER A 359 -26.08 -17.99 -4.08
N GLY A 360 -25.69 -16.85 -3.48
CA GLY A 360 -24.29 -16.47 -3.27
C GLY A 360 -23.52 -17.44 -2.35
N ALA A 361 -22.19 -17.42 -2.44
CA ALA A 361 -21.31 -18.21 -1.58
C ALA A 361 -21.31 -17.68 -0.15
N ALA A 362 -21.14 -18.57 0.84
CA ALA A 362 -20.94 -18.18 2.24
C ALA A 362 -19.49 -17.79 2.54
N LEU A 363 -18.52 -18.31 1.78
CA LEU A 363 -17.10 -18.01 1.89
C LEU A 363 -16.51 -17.77 0.50
N PRO A 364 -15.50 -16.89 0.36
CA PRO A 364 -14.80 -16.66 -0.90
C PRO A 364 -14.16 -17.97 -1.40
N ALA A 365 -14.42 -18.35 -2.62
CA ALA A 365 -13.88 -19.59 -3.19
C ALA A 365 -12.48 -19.43 -3.81
N GLN A 366 -12.07 -18.19 -4.15
CA GLN A 366 -10.83 -17.91 -4.85
C GLN A 366 -9.91 -17.02 -4.00
N PRO A 367 -8.59 -17.28 -4.00
CA PRO A 367 -7.63 -16.38 -3.38
C PRO A 367 -7.57 -15.05 -4.14
N VAL A 368 -7.38 -13.94 -3.41
CA VAL A 368 -7.15 -12.62 -4.00
C VAL A 368 -5.72 -12.61 -4.56
N THR A 369 -5.57 -12.36 -5.86
CA THR A 369 -4.27 -12.30 -6.55
C THR A 369 -3.79 -10.88 -6.82
N THR A 370 -4.64 -9.89 -6.66
CA THR A 370 -4.31 -8.45 -6.82
C THR A 370 -4.05 -7.80 -5.47
N PRO A 371 -3.10 -6.84 -5.39
CA PRO A 371 -2.87 -6.09 -4.16
C PRO A 371 -4.15 -5.35 -3.73
N THR A 372 -4.52 -5.48 -2.48
CA THR A 372 -5.68 -4.78 -1.91
C THR A 372 -5.41 -3.27 -1.72
N ALA A 373 -4.15 -2.89 -1.54
CA ALA A 373 -3.70 -1.50 -1.47
C ALA A 373 -2.28 -1.40 -2.02
N GLN A 374 -1.99 -0.36 -2.78
CA GLN A 374 -0.68 -0.11 -3.39
C GLN A 374 -0.40 1.39 -3.42
N THR A 375 0.88 1.77 -3.31
CA THR A 375 1.34 3.13 -3.52
C THR A 375 2.47 3.14 -4.54
N SER A 376 2.51 4.14 -5.41
CA SER A 376 3.58 4.37 -6.39
C SER A 376 4.54 5.50 -5.99
N VAL A 377 4.34 6.11 -4.83
CA VAL A 377 5.11 7.30 -4.38
C VAL A 377 6.62 7.05 -4.31
N TYR A 378 7.02 5.79 -4.11
CA TYR A 378 8.42 5.41 -3.91
C TYR A 378 9.04 4.70 -5.13
N ASP A 379 8.30 4.44 -6.21
CA ASP A 379 8.75 3.61 -7.33
C ASP A 379 9.94 4.23 -8.09
N ASP A 380 9.94 5.56 -8.26
CA ASP A 380 10.96 6.28 -9.03
C ASP A 380 12.24 6.61 -8.25
N ILE A 381 12.29 6.34 -6.95
CA ILE A 381 13.40 6.79 -6.10
C ILE A 381 14.72 6.19 -6.56
N ALA A 382 14.76 4.89 -6.82
CA ALA A 382 15.97 4.21 -7.25
C ALA A 382 16.42 4.67 -8.65
N ALA A 383 15.50 4.81 -9.58
CA ALA A 383 15.80 5.27 -10.95
C ALA A 383 16.34 6.71 -10.96
N LYS A 384 15.81 7.59 -10.14
CA LYS A 384 16.32 8.96 -9.98
C LYS A 384 17.73 8.98 -9.38
N ALA A 385 18.01 8.13 -8.39
CA ALA A 385 19.35 7.99 -7.82
C ALA A 385 20.37 7.52 -8.85
N ASP A 386 20.00 6.53 -9.68
CA ASP A 386 20.87 6.01 -10.74
C ASP A 386 21.12 7.03 -11.83
N ALA A 387 20.11 7.80 -12.23
CA ALA A 387 20.28 8.87 -13.22
C ALA A 387 21.23 9.96 -12.71
N GLN A 388 21.14 10.35 -11.44
CA GLN A 388 22.06 11.32 -10.84
C GLN A 388 23.49 10.76 -10.69
N ALA A 389 23.65 9.49 -10.32
CA ALA A 389 24.94 8.83 -10.27
C ALA A 389 25.59 8.77 -11.67
N GLN A 390 24.79 8.45 -12.70
CA GLN A 390 25.26 8.41 -14.08
C GLN A 390 25.73 9.78 -14.56
N ALA A 391 25.00 10.85 -14.23
CA ALA A 391 25.43 12.21 -14.55
C ALA A 391 26.81 12.55 -13.94
N ILE A 392 27.08 12.14 -12.69
CA ILE A 392 28.39 12.32 -12.05
C ILE A 392 29.48 11.53 -12.79
N ILE A 393 29.20 10.31 -13.24
CA ILE A 393 30.14 9.50 -14.02
C ILE A 393 30.45 10.19 -15.34
N ASP A 394 29.42 10.60 -16.09
CA ASP A 394 29.56 11.23 -17.40
C ASP A 394 30.33 12.55 -17.31
N ASP A 395 30.05 13.38 -16.31
CA ASP A 395 30.80 14.64 -16.10
C ASP A 395 32.29 14.39 -15.86
N ASN A 396 32.66 13.35 -15.07
CA ASN A 396 34.07 13.02 -14.80
C ASN A 396 34.76 12.26 -15.94
N LEU A 397 34.00 11.68 -16.88
CA LEU A 397 34.53 11.15 -18.13
C LEU A 397 34.74 12.22 -19.19
N ALA A 398 33.89 13.24 -19.26
CA ALA A 398 33.94 14.34 -20.23
C ALA A 398 35.08 15.34 -19.97
N VAL A 399 35.53 15.49 -18.73
CA VAL A 399 36.66 16.39 -18.39
C VAL A 399 37.92 15.89 -19.07
N ARG A 400 38.40 16.63 -20.08
CA ARG A 400 39.63 16.36 -20.84
C ARG A 400 40.90 16.74 -20.07
#